data_2d4e9749d041f1b41da7ea3a918f2765
#
_entry.id   2d4e9749d041f1b41da7ea3a918f2765
#
_cell.length_a   1.000
_cell.length_b   1.000
_cell.length_c   1.000
_cell.angle_alpha   90.00
_cell.angle_beta   90.00
_cell.angle_gamma   90.00
#
_symmetry.space_group_name_H-M   'P 1'
#
loop_
_entity.id
_entity.type
_entity.pdbx_description
1 polymer ?
#
loop_
_entity_poly.entity_id
_entity_poly.type
_entity_poly.pdbx_seq_one_letter_code
_entity_poly.pdbx_strand_id
1 'polypeptide(L)'
;MEAVADVCQQLFGIAPGAMLLVCLLVFLAGYVDAIAGGGGLISLPAYMIAGLPTHAAIATNKMSSTMGTTIATWHYAKSGYIQWKLAGVCVVLAVAGSTIGSNLVLITSDAFLRVFLLAVLPITAIYVMRSKSFGKQDKEPLSPKRTASLCALVAFCVGVYDGFYCPGTGTFLMLLLTGVAHLKLKSAAGITKAINLTTNVTALVVFLLHGQVLLVLGLVAGAFNIVGNYLGSHSFSKNGGAVARPITIVVLVIFFAKVIWDFVA
;
A
#
# COMPACT_ATOMS: atom_id res chain seq x y z
N MET A 1 17.55 -26.83 -15.54
CA MET A 1 17.15 -25.93 -14.44
C MET A 1 17.90 -24.61 -14.49
N GLU A 2 19.20 -24.61 -14.80
CA GLU A 2 20.03 -23.39 -14.93
C GLU A 2 19.49 -22.42 -15.99
N ALA A 3 19.15 -22.90 -17.20
CA ALA A 3 18.60 -22.04 -18.25
C ALA A 3 17.29 -21.32 -17.86
N VAL A 4 16.44 -21.96 -17.04
CA VAL A 4 15.21 -21.33 -16.51
C VAL A 4 15.55 -20.28 -15.45
N ALA A 5 16.57 -20.56 -14.62
CA ALA A 5 17.04 -19.61 -13.62
C ALA A 5 17.63 -18.36 -14.29
N ASP A 6 18.45 -18.53 -15.34
CA ASP A 6 19.05 -17.42 -16.10
C ASP A 6 17.98 -16.56 -16.79
N VAL A 7 17.00 -17.17 -17.43
CA VAL A 7 15.87 -16.45 -18.04
C VAL A 7 15.06 -15.70 -16.99
N CYS A 8 14.77 -16.29 -15.84
CA CYS A 8 14.09 -15.60 -14.74
C CYS A 8 14.90 -14.42 -14.21
N GLN A 9 16.21 -14.60 -14.01
CA GLN A 9 17.10 -13.52 -13.55
C GLN A 9 17.16 -12.37 -14.55
N GLN A 10 17.21 -12.67 -15.85
CA GLN A 10 17.24 -11.64 -16.90
C GLN A 10 15.90 -10.91 -17.03
N LEU A 11 14.77 -11.61 -16.96
CA LEU A 11 13.45 -11.01 -17.16
C LEU A 11 12.88 -10.35 -15.91
N PHE A 12 13.12 -10.93 -14.74
CA PHE A 12 12.48 -10.50 -13.49
C PHE A 12 13.46 -9.86 -12.49
N GLY A 13 14.77 -9.99 -12.70
CA GLY A 13 15.79 -9.50 -11.79
C GLY A 13 15.93 -10.32 -10.49
N ILE A 14 15.23 -11.46 -10.38
CA ILE A 14 15.18 -12.32 -9.18
C ILE A 14 15.17 -13.80 -9.55
N ALA A 15 15.55 -14.65 -8.59
CA ALA A 15 15.54 -16.10 -8.75
C ALA A 15 14.10 -16.66 -8.85
N PRO A 16 13.85 -17.80 -9.53
CA PRO A 16 12.51 -18.37 -9.72
C PRO A 16 11.77 -18.65 -8.41
N GLY A 17 12.47 -19.15 -7.38
CA GLY A 17 11.89 -19.39 -6.05
C GLY A 17 11.47 -18.10 -5.35
N ALA A 18 12.26 -17.04 -5.48
CA ALA A 18 11.94 -15.73 -4.94
C ALA A 18 10.73 -15.11 -5.68
N MET A 19 10.60 -15.35 -6.98
CA MET A 19 9.44 -14.90 -7.76
C MET A 19 8.12 -15.51 -7.25
N LEU A 20 8.09 -16.82 -7.00
CA LEU A 20 6.91 -17.47 -6.43
C LEU A 20 6.55 -16.90 -5.06
N LEU A 21 7.54 -16.69 -4.20
CA LEU A 21 7.35 -16.05 -2.90
C LEU A 21 6.76 -14.64 -3.03
N VAL A 22 7.31 -13.81 -3.92
CA VAL A 22 6.80 -12.46 -4.20
C VAL A 22 5.35 -12.53 -4.66
N CYS A 23 5.01 -13.39 -5.62
CA CYS A 23 3.65 -13.53 -6.12
C CYS A 23 2.65 -13.89 -5.02
N LEU A 24 2.99 -14.86 -4.16
CA LEU A 24 2.12 -15.28 -3.05
C LEU A 24 1.97 -14.17 -2.00
N LEU A 25 3.06 -13.52 -1.62
CA LEU A 25 3.01 -12.42 -0.65
C LEU A 25 2.31 -11.18 -1.21
N VAL A 26 2.47 -10.88 -2.49
CA VAL A 26 1.76 -9.76 -3.15
C VAL A 26 0.27 -10.06 -3.33
N PHE A 27 -0.12 -11.32 -3.54
CA PHE A 27 -1.53 -11.74 -3.46
C PHE A 27 -2.11 -11.46 -2.06
N LEU A 28 -1.43 -11.92 -1.00
CA LEU A 28 -1.86 -11.65 0.39
C LEU A 28 -1.87 -10.16 0.70
N ALA A 29 -0.87 -9.42 0.21
CA ALA A 29 -0.81 -7.96 0.32
C ALA A 29 -2.04 -7.30 -0.30
N GLY A 30 -2.43 -7.71 -1.50
CA GLY A 30 -3.63 -7.21 -2.18
C GLY A 30 -4.91 -7.50 -1.40
N TYR A 31 -5.03 -8.72 -0.85
CA TYR A 31 -6.17 -9.12 -0.03
C TYR A 31 -6.29 -8.23 1.23
N VAL A 32 -5.19 -8.07 1.97
CA VAL A 32 -5.14 -7.23 3.18
C VAL A 32 -5.33 -5.76 2.84
N ASP A 33 -4.74 -5.28 1.73
CA ASP A 33 -4.88 -3.90 1.28
C ASP A 33 -6.33 -3.54 1.00
N ALA A 34 -7.06 -4.41 0.31
CA ALA A 34 -8.48 -4.18 0.02
C ALA A 34 -9.31 -4.03 1.31
N ILE A 35 -9.00 -4.79 2.36
CA ILE A 35 -9.79 -4.81 3.60
C ILE A 35 -9.37 -3.69 4.56
N ALA A 36 -8.06 -3.53 4.80
CA ALA A 36 -7.52 -2.70 5.87
C ALA A 36 -6.55 -1.62 5.37
N GLY A 37 -6.18 -1.63 4.09
CA GLY A 37 -5.25 -0.66 3.52
C GLY A 37 -3.79 -0.85 3.93
N GLY A 38 -3.40 -2.04 4.40
CA GLY A 38 -2.07 -2.35 4.90
C GLY A 38 -1.18 -3.18 3.96
N GLY A 39 -1.53 -3.30 2.68
CA GLY A 39 -0.85 -4.18 1.74
C GLY A 39 0.66 -3.93 1.59
N GLY A 40 1.07 -2.67 1.62
CA GLY A 40 2.48 -2.29 1.53
C GLY A 40 3.35 -2.84 2.67
N LEU A 41 2.77 -3.16 3.84
CA LEU A 41 3.46 -3.82 4.95
C LEU A 41 3.88 -5.26 4.62
N ILE A 42 3.26 -5.86 3.61
CA ILE A 42 3.51 -7.23 3.16
C ILE A 42 4.31 -7.23 1.86
N SER A 43 3.86 -6.46 0.87
CA SER A 43 4.44 -6.49 -0.47
C SER A 43 5.85 -5.89 -0.54
N LEU A 44 6.11 -4.77 0.17
CA LEU A 44 7.44 -4.16 0.12
C LEU A 44 8.52 -5.07 0.75
N PRO A 45 8.33 -5.63 1.97
CA PRO A 45 9.20 -6.68 2.47
C PRO A 45 9.39 -7.86 1.51
N ALA A 46 8.33 -8.30 0.81
CA ALA A 46 8.42 -9.41 -0.13
C ALA A 46 9.42 -9.14 -1.26
N TYR A 47 9.38 -7.95 -1.85
CA TYR A 47 10.34 -7.54 -2.86
C TYR A 47 11.77 -7.41 -2.30
N MET A 48 11.92 -6.89 -1.07
CA MET A 48 13.24 -6.77 -0.43
C MET A 48 13.83 -8.15 -0.07
N ILE A 49 13.02 -9.09 0.44
CA ILE A 49 13.44 -10.47 0.70
C ILE A 49 13.85 -11.18 -0.59
N ALA A 50 13.22 -10.85 -1.71
CA ALA A 50 13.60 -11.36 -3.03
C ALA A 50 14.92 -10.77 -3.55
N GLY A 51 15.54 -9.82 -2.84
CA GLY A 51 16.85 -9.26 -3.16
C GLY A 51 16.82 -7.97 -3.99
N LEU A 52 15.64 -7.33 -4.15
CA LEU A 52 15.60 -6.06 -4.87
C LEU A 52 16.25 -4.94 -4.05
N PRO A 53 17.02 -4.04 -4.70
CA PRO A 53 17.41 -2.76 -4.11
C PRO A 53 16.18 -1.98 -3.66
N THR A 54 16.32 -1.15 -2.62
CA THR A 54 15.18 -0.48 -1.97
C THR A 54 14.38 0.38 -2.93
N HIS A 55 15.04 1.16 -3.80
CA HIS A 55 14.36 1.96 -4.83
C HIS A 55 13.54 1.10 -5.81
N ALA A 56 14.14 0.04 -6.34
CA ALA A 56 13.46 -0.87 -7.26
C ALA A 56 12.28 -1.60 -6.57
N ALA A 57 12.44 -1.98 -5.29
CA ALA A 57 11.38 -2.58 -4.50
C ALA A 57 10.18 -1.64 -4.32
N ILE A 58 10.44 -0.38 -3.93
CA ILE A 58 9.39 0.66 -3.78
C ILE A 58 8.70 0.90 -5.13
N ALA A 59 9.47 1.12 -6.20
CA ALA A 59 8.95 1.43 -7.52
C ALA A 59 8.14 0.27 -8.12
N THR A 60 8.66 -0.96 -8.04
CA THR A 60 7.96 -2.16 -8.56
C THR A 60 6.70 -2.47 -7.74
N ASN A 61 6.75 -2.23 -6.42
CA ASN A 61 5.57 -2.31 -5.57
C ASN A 61 4.46 -1.34 -6.01
N LYS A 62 4.79 -0.11 -6.42
CA LYS A 62 3.78 0.84 -6.93
C LYS A 62 3.10 0.33 -8.19
N MET A 63 3.82 -0.39 -9.06
CA MET A 63 3.23 -1.03 -10.25
C MET A 63 2.19 -2.08 -9.84
N SER A 64 2.57 -3.06 -9.04
CA SER A 64 1.67 -4.13 -8.60
C SER A 64 0.50 -3.61 -7.77
N SER A 65 0.75 -2.63 -6.88
CA SER A 65 -0.30 -2.02 -6.04
C SER A 65 -1.29 -1.19 -6.87
N THR A 66 -0.83 -0.46 -7.89
CA THR A 66 -1.73 0.29 -8.81
C THR A 66 -2.74 -0.66 -9.45
N MET A 67 -2.26 -1.81 -9.97
CA MET A 67 -3.13 -2.78 -10.65
C MET A 67 -4.19 -3.34 -9.69
N GLY A 68 -3.80 -3.76 -8.50
CA GLY A 68 -4.74 -4.31 -7.51
C GLY A 68 -5.69 -3.27 -6.94
N THR A 69 -5.17 -2.10 -6.54
CA THR A 69 -5.98 -1.02 -5.96
C THR A 69 -7.02 -0.50 -6.96
N THR A 70 -6.74 -0.55 -8.28
CA THR A 70 -7.73 -0.22 -9.32
C THR A 70 -8.97 -1.09 -9.18
N ILE A 71 -8.81 -2.40 -8.98
CA ILE A 71 -9.93 -3.34 -8.82
C ILE A 71 -10.71 -3.08 -7.53
N ALA A 72 -10.01 -2.87 -6.40
CA ALA A 72 -10.68 -2.55 -5.14
C ALA A 72 -11.43 -1.21 -5.21
N THR A 73 -10.83 -0.18 -5.83
CA THR A 73 -11.46 1.13 -6.00
C THR A 73 -12.70 1.03 -6.87
N TRP A 74 -12.64 0.29 -7.99
CA TRP A 74 -13.79 0.04 -8.84
C TRP A 74 -14.93 -0.68 -8.11
N HIS A 75 -14.61 -1.71 -7.28
CA HIS A 75 -15.60 -2.41 -6.48
C HIS A 75 -16.26 -1.47 -5.46
N TYR A 76 -15.48 -0.64 -4.76
CA TYR A 76 -16.00 0.33 -3.79
C TYR A 76 -16.80 1.46 -4.42
N ALA A 77 -16.42 1.88 -5.65
CA ALA A 77 -17.19 2.81 -6.46
C ALA A 77 -18.57 2.25 -6.80
N LYS A 78 -18.62 1.01 -7.29
CA LYS A 78 -19.90 0.30 -7.57
C LYS A 78 -20.77 0.09 -6.33
N SER A 79 -20.15 -0.13 -5.17
CA SER A 79 -20.84 -0.29 -3.90
C SER A 79 -21.34 1.03 -3.30
N GLY A 80 -21.13 2.16 -3.96
CA GLY A 80 -21.58 3.47 -3.50
C GLY A 80 -20.81 4.02 -2.29
N TYR A 81 -19.61 3.50 -2.00
CA TYR A 81 -18.80 3.96 -0.86
C TYR A 81 -18.03 5.24 -1.16
N ILE A 82 -17.84 5.59 -2.43
CA ILE A 82 -17.10 6.77 -2.85
C ILE A 82 -18.03 7.98 -2.94
N GLN A 83 -17.75 8.99 -2.14
CA GLN A 83 -18.38 10.31 -2.24
C GLN A 83 -17.61 11.13 -3.27
N TRP A 84 -18.03 11.14 -4.54
CA TRP A 84 -17.29 11.68 -5.68
C TRP A 84 -16.85 13.14 -5.52
N LYS A 85 -17.71 14.00 -4.94
CA LYS A 85 -17.35 15.43 -4.70
C LYS A 85 -16.18 15.54 -3.71
N LEU A 86 -16.20 14.78 -2.64
CA LEU A 86 -15.14 14.76 -1.64
C LEU A 86 -13.89 14.06 -2.19
N ALA A 87 -14.06 12.95 -2.91
CA ALA A 87 -12.97 12.22 -3.55
C ALA A 87 -12.19 13.12 -4.52
N GLY A 88 -12.87 13.94 -5.32
CA GLY A 88 -12.23 14.86 -6.27
C GLY A 88 -11.26 15.83 -5.60
N VAL A 89 -11.67 16.43 -4.47
CA VAL A 89 -10.78 17.31 -3.69
C VAL A 89 -9.58 16.54 -3.13
N CYS A 90 -9.82 15.35 -2.57
CA CYS A 90 -8.76 14.52 -2.00
C CYS A 90 -7.77 14.04 -3.08
N VAL A 91 -8.25 13.67 -4.27
CA VAL A 91 -7.43 13.22 -5.40
C VAL A 91 -6.42 14.30 -5.81
N VAL A 92 -6.86 15.55 -5.99
CA VAL A 92 -5.96 16.65 -6.37
C VAL A 92 -4.84 16.83 -5.34
N LEU A 93 -5.17 16.83 -4.06
CA LEU A 93 -4.17 16.98 -2.98
C LEU A 93 -3.28 15.75 -2.84
N ALA A 94 -3.83 14.55 -3.07
CA ALA A 94 -3.07 13.31 -3.07
C ALA A 94 -2.04 13.26 -4.23
N VAL A 95 -2.39 13.74 -5.43
CA VAL A 95 -1.43 13.90 -6.54
C VAL A 95 -0.27 14.80 -6.11
N ALA A 96 -0.56 16.00 -5.59
CA ALA A 96 0.47 16.92 -5.16
C ALA A 96 1.38 16.31 -4.09
N GLY A 97 0.79 15.70 -3.04
CA GLY A 97 1.54 15.04 -1.97
C GLY A 97 2.40 13.89 -2.49
N SER A 98 1.82 12.97 -3.28
CA SER A 98 2.53 11.80 -3.80
C SER A 98 3.66 12.19 -4.77
N THR A 99 3.47 13.24 -5.57
CA THR A 99 4.54 13.76 -6.43
C THR A 99 5.73 14.23 -5.59
N ILE A 100 5.49 14.98 -4.51
CA ILE A 100 6.55 15.41 -3.60
C ILE A 100 7.23 14.19 -2.98
N GLY A 101 6.46 13.26 -2.41
CA GLY A 101 7.00 12.07 -1.74
C GLY A 101 7.84 11.18 -2.67
N SER A 102 7.35 10.88 -3.87
CA SER A 102 8.07 10.03 -4.83
C SER A 102 9.35 10.66 -5.38
N ASN A 103 9.37 11.98 -5.58
CA ASN A 103 10.61 12.69 -5.96
C ASN A 103 11.62 12.72 -4.81
N LEU A 104 11.17 12.82 -3.55
CA LEU A 104 12.06 12.71 -2.39
C LEU A 104 12.75 11.34 -2.32
N VAL A 105 12.07 10.25 -2.67
CA VAL A 105 12.69 8.92 -2.78
C VAL A 105 13.87 8.95 -3.74
N LEU A 106 13.69 9.52 -4.93
CA LEU A 106 14.70 9.52 -5.99
C LEU A 106 16.02 10.22 -5.61
N ILE A 107 15.95 11.22 -4.73
CA ILE A 107 17.13 11.95 -4.25
C ILE A 107 17.68 11.39 -2.93
N THR A 108 17.01 10.42 -2.32
CA THR A 108 17.41 9.81 -1.06
C THR A 108 18.30 8.60 -1.32
N SER A 109 19.37 8.42 -0.56
CA SER A 109 20.27 7.26 -0.75
C SER A 109 19.57 5.94 -0.37
N ASP A 110 19.93 4.86 -1.07
CA ASP A 110 19.37 3.51 -0.81
C ASP A 110 19.65 3.04 0.63
N ALA A 111 20.84 3.35 1.15
CA ALA A 111 21.21 3.05 2.53
C ALA A 111 20.27 3.73 3.54
N PHE A 112 19.97 5.02 3.34
CA PHE A 112 19.03 5.75 4.22
C PHE A 112 17.63 5.15 4.11
N LEU A 113 17.12 4.91 2.89
CA LEU A 113 15.80 4.30 2.69
C LEU A 113 15.71 2.94 3.37
N ARG A 114 16.74 2.11 3.26
CA ARG A 114 16.81 0.79 3.92
C ARG A 114 16.72 0.92 5.44
N VAL A 115 17.52 1.78 6.05
CA VAL A 115 17.49 2.02 7.51
C VAL A 115 16.14 2.61 7.94
N PHE A 116 15.63 3.57 7.17
CA PHE A 116 14.33 4.18 7.42
C PHE A 116 13.20 3.15 7.37
N LEU A 117 13.20 2.27 6.36
CA LEU A 117 12.25 1.16 6.24
C LEU A 117 12.31 0.22 7.45
N LEU A 118 13.52 -0.17 7.85
CA LEU A 118 13.73 -1.05 9.01
C LEU A 118 13.25 -0.44 10.32
N ALA A 119 13.35 0.88 10.47
CA ALA A 119 12.87 1.60 11.66
C ALA A 119 11.35 1.82 11.65
N VAL A 120 10.79 2.25 10.51
CA VAL A 120 9.38 2.68 10.43
C VAL A 120 8.42 1.51 10.23
N LEU A 121 8.84 0.40 9.58
CA LEU A 121 8.00 -0.79 9.45
C LEU A 121 7.52 -1.36 10.79
N PRO A 122 8.39 -1.58 11.81
CA PRO A 122 7.94 -2.04 13.13
C PRO A 122 6.98 -1.06 13.79
N ILE A 123 7.30 0.24 13.73
CA ILE A 123 6.47 1.27 14.35
C ILE A 123 5.07 1.27 13.71
N THR A 124 5.01 1.25 12.38
CA THR A 124 3.74 1.19 11.63
C THR A 124 2.99 -0.11 11.93
N ALA A 125 3.69 -1.24 11.99
CA ALA A 125 3.11 -2.53 12.33
C ALA A 125 2.50 -2.54 13.73
N ILE A 126 3.24 -2.07 14.75
CA ILE A 126 2.77 -1.98 16.14
C ILE A 126 1.56 -1.04 16.21
N TYR A 127 1.61 0.10 15.51
CA TYR A 127 0.49 1.04 15.46
C TYR A 127 -0.77 0.39 14.86
N VAL A 128 -0.65 -0.28 13.72
CA VAL A 128 -1.75 -1.01 13.07
C VAL A 128 -2.31 -2.11 13.98
N MET A 129 -1.41 -2.86 14.65
CA MET A 129 -1.81 -3.93 15.57
C MET A 129 -2.52 -3.42 16.83
N ARG A 130 -2.08 -2.29 17.38
CA ARG A 130 -2.69 -1.67 18.57
C ARG A 130 -3.95 -0.89 18.27
N SER A 131 -4.15 -0.48 17.02
CA SER A 131 -5.34 0.23 16.60
C SER A 131 -6.58 -0.67 16.73
N LYS A 132 -7.32 -0.50 17.82
CA LYS A 132 -8.58 -1.23 18.10
C LYS A 132 -9.77 -0.70 17.31
N SER A 133 -9.59 0.34 16.51
CA SER A 133 -10.67 1.24 16.09
C SER A 133 -11.02 1.22 14.61
N PHE A 134 -11.06 0.06 13.95
CA PHE A 134 -11.87 -0.02 12.76
C PHE A 134 -13.36 -0.10 13.17
N GLY A 135 -14.04 1.05 13.21
CA GLY A 135 -15.51 1.10 13.25
C GLY A 135 -16.18 1.12 14.62
N LYS A 136 -15.52 1.51 15.71
CA LYS A 136 -16.15 1.49 17.05
C LYS A 136 -16.86 2.76 17.52
N GLN A 137 -16.81 3.87 16.80
CA GLN A 137 -17.63 5.05 17.13
C GLN A 137 -18.01 5.82 15.87
N ASP A 138 -19.30 5.87 15.56
CA ASP A 138 -19.85 6.93 14.73
C ASP A 138 -19.74 8.23 15.54
N LYS A 139 -18.69 8.99 15.28
CA LYS A 139 -18.50 10.34 15.85
C LYS A 139 -19.55 11.26 15.24
N GLU A 140 -19.98 12.28 15.98
CA GLU A 140 -20.88 13.31 15.45
C GLU A 140 -20.29 13.91 14.16
N PRO A 141 -21.09 14.02 13.10
CA PRO A 141 -20.64 14.57 11.83
C PRO A 141 -20.17 16.00 11.97
N LEU A 142 -19.04 16.34 11.37
CA LEU A 142 -18.59 17.72 11.26
C LEU A 142 -19.34 18.45 10.14
N SER A 143 -19.24 19.77 10.11
CA SER A 143 -19.78 20.55 8.98
C SER A 143 -19.13 20.10 7.66
N PRO A 144 -19.86 20.10 6.53
CA PRO A 144 -19.33 19.62 5.25
C PRO A 144 -18.03 20.31 4.82
N LYS A 145 -17.90 21.61 5.05
CA LYS A 145 -16.67 22.37 4.76
C LYS A 145 -15.48 21.88 5.60
N ARG A 146 -15.68 21.68 6.91
CA ARG A 146 -14.63 21.21 7.83
C ARG A 146 -14.21 19.79 7.49
N THR A 147 -15.16 18.88 7.20
CA THR A 147 -14.86 17.53 6.73
C THR A 147 -14.02 17.56 5.46
N ALA A 148 -14.41 18.35 4.46
CA ALA A 148 -13.67 18.46 3.20
C ALA A 148 -12.25 18.97 3.41
N SER A 149 -12.05 20.04 4.23
CA SER A 149 -10.72 20.56 4.52
C SER A 149 -9.83 19.57 5.24
N LEU A 150 -10.37 18.84 6.23
CA LEU A 150 -9.61 17.80 6.95
C LEU A 150 -9.27 16.62 6.05
N CYS A 151 -10.21 16.16 5.20
CA CYS A 151 -9.94 15.12 4.23
C CYS A 151 -8.87 15.53 3.22
N ALA A 152 -8.90 16.78 2.74
CA ALA A 152 -7.89 17.34 1.84
C ALA A 152 -6.51 17.36 2.49
N LEU A 153 -6.41 17.85 3.73
CA LEU A 153 -5.15 17.87 4.50
C LEU A 153 -4.60 16.45 4.71
N VAL A 154 -5.47 15.52 5.12
CA VAL A 154 -5.11 14.11 5.29
C VAL A 154 -4.62 13.52 3.96
N ALA A 155 -5.33 13.78 2.86
CA ALA A 155 -4.96 13.28 1.54
C ALA A 155 -3.59 13.81 1.09
N PHE A 156 -3.28 15.08 1.36
CA PHE A 156 -1.97 15.68 1.07
C PHE A 156 -0.86 15.05 1.93
N CYS A 157 -1.00 15.11 3.25
CA CYS A 157 0.05 14.64 4.18
C CYS A 157 0.32 13.14 4.01
N VAL A 158 -0.75 12.33 3.95
CA VAL A 158 -0.60 10.89 3.73
C VAL A 158 -0.17 10.60 2.29
N GLY A 159 -0.51 11.45 1.33
CA GLY A 159 -0.01 11.38 -0.04
C GLY A 159 1.51 11.55 -0.11
N VAL A 160 2.09 12.53 0.61
CA VAL A 160 3.56 12.69 0.75
C VAL A 160 4.17 11.42 1.35
N TYR A 161 3.59 10.94 2.45
CA TYR A 161 4.04 9.71 3.10
C TYR A 161 3.99 8.50 2.17
N ASP A 162 2.89 8.30 1.44
CA ASP A 162 2.72 7.16 0.52
C ASP A 162 3.63 7.22 -0.70
N GLY A 163 3.86 8.43 -1.23
CA GLY A 163 4.83 8.64 -2.30
C GLY A 163 6.25 8.30 -1.87
N PHE A 164 6.61 8.62 -0.62
CA PHE A 164 7.93 8.37 -0.07
C PHE A 164 8.11 6.94 0.47
N TYR A 165 7.13 6.43 1.21
CA TYR A 165 7.34 5.22 2.03
C TYR A 165 6.39 4.06 1.71
N CYS A 166 5.10 4.31 1.48
CA CYS A 166 4.04 3.36 1.13
C CYS A 166 3.45 2.46 2.25
N PRO A 167 4.19 1.75 3.13
CA PRO A 167 3.60 0.79 4.05
C PRO A 167 2.58 1.38 5.03
N GLY A 168 1.39 0.76 5.12
CA GLY A 168 0.35 1.15 6.07
C GLY A 168 -0.48 2.38 5.69
N THR A 169 -0.25 2.98 4.53
CA THR A 169 -0.94 4.17 4.01
C THR A 169 -2.46 4.08 4.13
N GLY A 170 -3.04 3.01 3.62
CA GLY A 170 -4.50 2.84 3.67
C GLY A 170 -5.04 2.73 5.09
N THR A 171 -4.28 2.12 6.02
CA THR A 171 -4.66 2.06 7.43
C THR A 171 -4.62 3.45 8.06
N PHE A 172 -3.57 4.25 7.79
CA PHE A 172 -3.50 5.64 8.27
C PHE A 172 -4.64 6.48 7.69
N LEU A 173 -4.92 6.35 6.39
CA LEU A 173 -6.07 7.03 5.77
C LEU A 173 -7.37 6.66 6.47
N MET A 174 -7.65 5.36 6.65
CA MET A 174 -8.86 4.91 7.35
C MET A 174 -8.99 5.52 8.73
N LEU A 175 -7.91 5.49 9.54
CA LEU A 175 -7.92 6.00 10.90
C LEU A 175 -8.07 7.53 10.96
N LEU A 176 -7.39 8.26 10.08
CA LEU A 176 -7.48 9.72 10.05
C LEU A 176 -8.83 10.19 9.49
N LEU A 177 -9.33 9.55 8.44
CA LEU A 177 -10.62 9.90 7.87
C LEU A 177 -11.80 9.59 8.81
N THR A 178 -11.72 8.48 9.57
CA THR A 178 -12.75 8.17 10.58
C THR A 178 -12.53 8.96 11.88
N GLY A 179 -11.30 9.05 12.35
CA GLY A 179 -10.94 9.63 13.65
C GLY A 179 -10.90 11.15 13.67
N VAL A 180 -10.41 11.79 12.60
CA VAL A 180 -10.20 13.24 12.50
C VAL A 180 -11.28 13.93 11.65
N ALA A 181 -11.59 13.34 10.47
CA ALA A 181 -12.59 13.92 9.57
C ALA A 181 -14.02 13.43 9.85
N HIS A 182 -14.19 12.50 10.81
CA HIS A 182 -15.47 11.94 11.25
C HIS A 182 -16.31 11.30 10.12
N LEU A 183 -15.64 10.72 9.12
CA LEU A 183 -16.33 9.96 8.08
C LEU A 183 -16.83 8.62 8.63
N LYS A 184 -18.02 8.21 8.18
CA LYS A 184 -18.50 6.84 8.42
C LYS A 184 -17.57 5.83 7.75
N LEU A 185 -17.42 4.65 8.36
CA LEU A 185 -16.44 3.62 7.93
C LEU A 185 -16.51 3.31 6.43
N LYS A 186 -17.71 3.11 5.85
CA LYS A 186 -17.86 2.81 4.42
C LYS A 186 -17.39 3.97 3.53
N SER A 187 -17.74 5.22 3.89
CA SER A 187 -17.28 6.40 3.16
C SER A 187 -15.78 6.60 3.31
N ALA A 188 -15.23 6.41 4.51
CA ALA A 188 -13.78 6.46 4.74
C ALA A 188 -13.05 5.40 3.90
N ALA A 189 -13.57 4.17 3.82
CA ALA A 189 -13.01 3.11 2.97
C ALA A 189 -13.02 3.50 1.48
N GLY A 190 -14.11 4.05 0.98
CA GLY A 190 -14.20 4.52 -0.41
C GLY A 190 -13.22 5.66 -0.72
N ILE A 191 -13.14 6.68 0.15
CA ILE A 191 -12.20 7.79 0.01
C ILE A 191 -10.75 7.32 0.15
N THR A 192 -10.46 6.41 1.09
CA THR A 192 -9.14 5.77 1.24
C THR A 192 -8.70 5.11 -0.07
N LYS A 193 -9.57 4.34 -0.71
CA LYS A 193 -9.22 3.66 -1.96
C LYS A 193 -9.02 4.64 -3.12
N ALA A 194 -9.82 5.69 -3.21
CA ALA A 194 -9.62 6.75 -4.19
C ALA A 194 -8.25 7.45 -4.01
N ILE A 195 -7.91 7.83 -2.78
CA ILE A 195 -6.61 8.44 -2.47
C ILE A 195 -5.47 7.46 -2.77
N ASN A 196 -5.56 6.22 -2.29
CA ASN A 196 -4.50 5.21 -2.42
C ASN A 196 -4.24 4.83 -3.90
N LEU A 197 -5.30 4.71 -4.71
CA LEU A 197 -5.13 4.53 -6.15
C LEU A 197 -4.40 5.73 -6.78
N THR A 198 -4.82 6.94 -6.43
CA THR A 198 -4.23 8.17 -6.95
C THR A 198 -2.74 8.27 -6.59
N THR A 199 -2.37 8.03 -5.33
CA THR A 199 -0.98 8.10 -4.89
C THR A 199 -0.12 7.02 -5.53
N ASN A 200 -0.66 5.80 -5.69
CA ASN A 200 0.03 4.71 -6.37
C ASN A 200 0.27 5.02 -7.86
N VAL A 201 -0.75 5.52 -8.58
CA VAL A 201 -0.60 5.93 -9.99
C VAL A 201 0.41 7.07 -10.13
N THR A 202 0.31 8.10 -9.28
CA THR A 202 1.21 9.26 -9.32
C THR A 202 2.66 8.84 -9.09
N ALA A 203 2.93 8.08 -8.03
CA ALA A 203 4.28 7.59 -7.73
C ALA A 203 4.79 6.63 -8.82
N LEU A 204 3.92 5.75 -9.35
CA LEU A 204 4.28 4.86 -10.46
C LEU A 204 4.74 5.66 -11.68
N VAL A 205 4.02 6.71 -12.07
CA VAL A 205 4.41 7.57 -13.19
C VAL A 205 5.79 8.19 -12.95
N VAL A 206 6.04 8.74 -11.76
CA VAL A 206 7.35 9.30 -11.40
C VAL A 206 8.44 8.24 -11.51
N PHE A 207 8.24 7.04 -10.96
CA PHE A 207 9.26 5.97 -11.00
C PHE A 207 9.46 5.37 -12.39
N LEU A 208 8.41 5.30 -13.23
CA LEU A 208 8.52 4.88 -14.63
C LEU A 208 9.38 5.86 -15.44
N LEU A 209 9.14 7.16 -15.27
CA LEU A 209 9.92 8.21 -15.95
C LEU A 209 11.41 8.18 -15.59
N HIS A 210 11.76 7.64 -14.40
CA HIS A 210 13.14 7.51 -13.92
C HIS A 210 13.70 6.08 -14.06
N GLY A 211 12.99 5.17 -14.75
CA GLY A 211 13.49 3.82 -15.03
C GLY A 211 13.68 2.92 -13.80
N GLN A 212 13.02 3.21 -12.67
CA GLN A 212 13.19 2.48 -11.42
C GLN A 212 12.32 1.22 -11.31
N VAL A 213 11.37 1.02 -12.22
CA VAL A 213 10.37 -0.05 -12.15
C VAL A 213 10.84 -1.28 -12.91
N LEU A 214 10.89 -2.45 -12.26
CA LEU A 214 11.04 -3.74 -12.93
C LEU A 214 9.70 -4.15 -13.54
N LEU A 215 9.46 -3.73 -14.78
CA LEU A 215 8.15 -3.82 -15.45
C LEU A 215 7.58 -5.23 -15.45
N VAL A 216 8.38 -6.23 -15.88
CA VAL A 216 7.90 -7.61 -16.02
C VAL A 216 7.52 -8.20 -14.67
N LEU A 217 8.37 -8.01 -13.65
CA LEU A 217 8.08 -8.44 -12.28
C LEU A 217 6.85 -7.72 -11.71
N GLY A 218 6.77 -6.41 -11.93
CA GLY A 218 5.64 -5.58 -11.48
C GLY A 218 4.31 -5.99 -12.11
N LEU A 219 4.30 -6.36 -13.40
CA LEU A 219 3.10 -6.84 -14.10
C LEU A 219 2.66 -8.22 -13.58
N VAL A 220 3.60 -9.17 -13.46
CA VAL A 220 3.28 -10.51 -12.97
C VAL A 220 2.78 -10.45 -11.53
N ALA A 221 3.52 -9.80 -10.63
CA ALA A 221 3.09 -9.61 -9.24
C ALA A 221 1.77 -8.82 -9.16
N GLY A 222 1.57 -7.85 -10.06
CA GLY A 222 0.33 -7.08 -10.20
C GLY A 222 -0.89 -7.95 -10.52
N ALA A 223 -0.74 -8.97 -11.37
CA ALA A 223 -1.82 -9.92 -11.64
C ALA A 223 -2.26 -10.66 -10.34
N PHE A 224 -1.33 -11.08 -9.51
CA PHE A 224 -1.63 -11.67 -8.20
C PHE A 224 -2.25 -10.64 -7.24
N ASN A 225 -1.78 -9.40 -7.27
CA ASN A 225 -2.36 -8.30 -6.48
C ASN A 225 -3.81 -8.01 -6.87
N ILE A 226 -4.15 -8.05 -8.17
CA ILE A 226 -5.52 -7.95 -8.68
C ILE A 226 -6.42 -9.00 -8.03
N VAL A 227 -6.00 -10.28 -8.07
CA VAL A 227 -6.80 -11.36 -7.49
C VAL A 227 -6.97 -11.16 -5.99
N GLY A 228 -5.89 -10.79 -5.27
CA GLY A 228 -5.95 -10.46 -3.85
C GLY A 228 -6.94 -9.33 -3.54
N ASN A 229 -6.84 -8.21 -4.24
CA ASN A 229 -7.74 -7.07 -4.06
C ASN A 229 -9.19 -7.39 -4.43
N TYR A 230 -9.42 -8.18 -5.46
CA TYR A 230 -10.76 -8.65 -5.83
C TYR A 230 -11.41 -9.43 -4.69
N LEU A 231 -10.72 -10.46 -4.18
CA LEU A 231 -11.24 -11.27 -3.08
C LEU A 231 -11.36 -10.48 -1.78
N GLY A 232 -10.38 -9.62 -1.46
CA GLY A 232 -10.37 -8.80 -0.26
C GLY A 232 -11.51 -7.77 -0.23
N SER A 233 -11.78 -7.10 -1.36
CA SER A 233 -12.85 -6.11 -1.45
C SER A 233 -14.25 -6.73 -1.28
N HIS A 234 -14.45 -7.96 -1.78
CA HIS A 234 -15.67 -8.72 -1.54
C HIS A 234 -15.80 -9.17 -0.07
N SER A 235 -14.68 -9.60 0.54
CA SER A 235 -14.64 -9.99 1.96
C SER A 235 -14.96 -8.81 2.89
N PHE A 236 -14.45 -7.61 2.59
CA PHE A 236 -14.75 -6.40 3.37
C PHE A 236 -16.25 -6.10 3.39
N SER A 237 -16.92 -6.25 2.26
CA SER A 237 -18.37 -6.02 2.16
C SER A 237 -19.21 -6.98 3.03
N LYS A 238 -18.67 -8.19 3.33
CA LYS A 238 -19.34 -9.23 4.12
C LYS A 238 -18.93 -9.23 5.60
N ASN A 239 -17.63 -9.17 5.90
CA ASN A 239 -17.07 -9.53 7.22
C ASN A 239 -16.29 -8.39 7.91
N GLY A 240 -16.13 -7.23 7.28
CA GLY A 240 -15.30 -6.15 7.81
C GLY A 240 -13.81 -6.52 7.92
N GLY A 241 -13.06 -5.78 8.75
CA GLY A 241 -11.59 -5.88 8.82
C GLY A 241 -11.01 -7.02 9.66
N ALA A 242 -11.80 -7.97 10.17
CA ALA A 242 -11.35 -8.95 11.15
C ALA A 242 -10.25 -9.92 10.65
N VAL A 243 -10.27 -10.24 9.36
CA VAL A 243 -9.34 -11.23 8.76
C VAL A 243 -7.99 -10.62 8.36
N ALA A 244 -7.92 -9.32 8.11
CA ALA A 244 -6.69 -8.67 7.66
C ALA A 244 -5.60 -8.66 8.73
N ARG A 245 -5.99 -8.46 9.99
CA ARG A 245 -5.07 -8.30 11.12
C ARG A 245 -4.16 -9.50 11.36
N PRO A 246 -4.66 -10.75 11.48
CA PRO A 246 -3.80 -11.91 11.72
C PRO A 246 -2.82 -12.16 10.56
N ILE A 247 -3.24 -11.99 9.31
CA ILE A 247 -2.37 -12.16 8.13
C ILE A 247 -1.23 -11.16 8.17
N THR A 248 -1.52 -9.89 8.42
CA THR A 248 -0.51 -8.84 8.53
C THR A 248 0.52 -9.15 9.64
N ILE A 249 0.06 -9.61 10.81
CA ILE A 249 0.95 -9.98 11.93
C ILE A 249 1.91 -11.10 11.53
N VAL A 250 1.41 -12.18 10.93
CA VAL A 250 2.24 -13.34 10.54
C VAL A 250 3.33 -12.91 9.56
N VAL A 251 2.99 -12.13 8.54
CA VAL A 251 3.97 -11.68 7.54
C VAL A 251 5.01 -10.75 8.15
N LEU A 252 4.60 -9.85 9.03
CA LEU A 252 5.54 -8.96 9.72
C LEU A 252 6.50 -9.73 10.64
N VAL A 253 6.03 -10.74 11.34
CA VAL A 253 6.89 -11.62 12.18
C VAL A 253 7.93 -12.31 11.30
N ILE A 254 7.53 -12.89 10.16
CA ILE A 254 8.46 -13.53 9.21
C ILE A 254 9.49 -12.52 8.69
N PHE A 255 9.04 -11.33 8.31
CA PHE A 255 9.94 -10.28 7.84
C PHE A 255 10.96 -9.86 8.90
N PHE A 256 10.53 -9.59 10.14
CA PHE A 256 11.45 -9.21 11.20
C PHE A 256 12.41 -10.33 11.58
N ALA A 257 11.96 -11.58 11.60
CA ALA A 257 12.83 -12.72 11.81
C ALA A 257 13.94 -12.80 10.76
N LYS A 258 13.59 -12.58 9.48
CA LYS A 258 14.57 -12.53 8.39
C LYS A 258 15.56 -11.36 8.54
N VAL A 259 15.06 -10.16 8.85
CA VAL A 259 15.91 -8.97 9.02
C VAL A 259 16.89 -9.17 10.18
N ILE A 260 16.43 -9.71 11.31
CA ILE A 260 17.30 -10.02 12.46
C ILE A 260 18.35 -11.06 12.06
N TRP A 261 17.94 -12.10 11.33
CA TRP A 261 18.87 -13.12 10.83
C TRP A 261 19.96 -12.49 9.95
N ASP A 262 19.60 -11.65 8.98
CA ASP A 262 20.54 -10.99 8.09
C ASP A 262 21.47 -9.96 8.78
N PHE A 263 21.14 -9.56 10.01
CA PHE A 263 21.98 -8.69 10.85
C PHE A 263 22.96 -9.47 11.76
N VAL A 264 22.63 -10.72 12.10
CA VAL A 264 23.37 -11.55 13.06
C VAL A 264 24.24 -12.59 12.35
N ALA A 265 23.86 -13.01 11.14
CA ALA A 265 24.59 -13.97 10.31
C ALA A 265 25.56 -13.26 9.36
#